data_806bb5408399555ff42c35cdc54e957f
#
_entry.id   806bb5408399555ff42c35cdc54e957f
#
_cell.length_a   1.000
_cell.length_b   1.000
_cell.length_c   1.000
_cell.angle_alpha   90.00
_cell.angle_beta   90.00
_cell.angle_gamma   90.00
#
_symmetry.space_group_name_H-M   'P 1'
#
loop_
_entity.id
_entity.type
_entity.pdbx_description
1 polymer ?
#
loop_
_entity_poly.entity_id
_entity_poly.type
_entity_poly.pdbx_seq_one_letter_code
_entity_poly.pdbx_strand_id
1 'polypeptide(L)'
;MRCLVTGVAGFVGSHLAERLLKDGHEVCGVDAFIDYYDRAIKEKNLEGPRSWNTFSFIEGNLIHLPLETLLDGIDWIFHQAAQAGVRASWGEEFARYTECNVLATQRLLETALHGGSIKRLIYASSSSVYGDARSFPILEESQLRPFSPYGVTKLAAENLCTLYYHNFQVPTVSLRYFTVYGPRQRPDMAFHKFCKAILNHEPIRIYDDGYQTRDFTYISDVVEANIRAATCEAAVGQVMNIAGGSRVTLRSVIDILQEVSGSPVRVTFEERQHGDVRHTFADTQRAQQYLNYSPLITLQQGLAEEFDYARSIYRLVKTA
;
A
#
# COMPACT_ATOMS: atom_id res chain seq x y z
N MET A 1 21.27 8.45 3.27
CA MET A 1 21.16 7.11 2.67
C MET A 1 20.68 7.25 1.23
N ARG A 2 21.08 6.33 0.38
CA ARG A 2 20.56 6.19 -0.97
C ARG A 2 19.48 5.12 -0.98
N CYS A 3 18.25 5.50 -1.32
CA CYS A 3 17.04 4.67 -1.18
C CYS A 3 16.47 4.32 -2.54
N LEU A 4 16.12 3.05 -2.75
CA LEU A 4 15.31 2.62 -3.87
C LEU A 4 13.84 2.53 -3.43
N VAL A 5 12.94 3.22 -4.13
CA VAL A 5 11.49 3.08 -3.96
C VAL A 5 10.90 2.50 -5.24
N THR A 6 10.50 1.23 -5.22
CA THR A 6 9.78 0.61 -6.34
C THR A 6 8.29 0.89 -6.24
N GLY A 7 7.59 1.05 -7.37
CA GLY A 7 6.20 1.48 -7.37
C GLY A 7 6.04 2.95 -6.94
N VAL A 8 7.04 3.77 -7.23
CA VAL A 8 7.15 5.14 -6.76
C VAL A 8 6.06 6.08 -7.28
N ALA A 9 5.49 5.80 -8.46
CA ALA A 9 4.37 6.55 -9.02
C ALA A 9 3.01 6.14 -8.42
N GLY A 10 3.00 5.09 -7.60
CA GLY A 10 1.81 4.61 -6.91
C GLY A 10 1.44 5.42 -5.67
N PHE A 11 0.36 5.02 -5.02
CA PHE A 11 -0.18 5.65 -3.82
C PHE A 11 0.86 5.72 -2.67
N VAL A 12 1.26 4.58 -2.14
CA VAL A 12 2.19 4.54 -0.99
C VAL A 12 3.59 4.99 -1.40
N GLY A 13 4.08 4.53 -2.58
CA GLY A 13 5.42 4.82 -3.05
C GLY A 13 5.71 6.32 -3.21
N SER A 14 4.75 7.11 -3.71
CA SER A 14 4.92 8.55 -3.90
C SER A 14 5.01 9.33 -2.59
N HIS A 15 4.19 8.97 -1.59
CA HIS A 15 4.28 9.56 -0.25
C HIS A 15 5.59 9.21 0.45
N LEU A 16 6.02 7.96 0.30
CA LEU A 16 7.27 7.48 0.89
C LEU A 16 8.48 8.19 0.26
N ALA A 17 8.50 8.35 -1.06
CA ALA A 17 9.57 9.07 -1.75
C ALA A 17 9.66 10.53 -1.27
N GLU A 18 8.54 11.24 -1.16
CA GLU A 18 8.52 12.61 -0.61
C GLU A 18 9.03 12.69 0.82
N ARG A 19 8.66 11.71 1.67
CA ARG A 19 9.11 11.67 3.05
C ARG A 19 10.63 11.45 3.13
N LEU A 20 11.17 10.50 2.38
CA LEU A 20 12.60 10.22 2.32
C LEU A 20 13.41 11.43 1.83
N LEU A 21 12.92 12.13 0.81
CA LEU A 21 13.54 13.35 0.29
C LEU A 21 13.54 14.48 1.34
N LYS A 22 12.41 14.68 2.05
CA LYS A 22 12.31 15.64 3.16
C LYS A 22 13.26 15.31 4.31
N ASP A 23 13.51 14.03 4.57
CA ASP A 23 14.45 13.56 5.58
C ASP A 23 15.92 13.63 5.12
N GLY A 24 16.19 14.18 3.92
CA GLY A 24 17.52 14.42 3.38
C GLY A 24 18.19 13.20 2.72
N HIS A 25 17.42 12.21 2.29
CA HIS A 25 17.91 11.04 1.58
C HIS A 25 17.96 11.27 0.07
N GLU A 26 18.80 10.52 -0.63
CA GLU A 26 18.72 10.38 -2.09
C GLU A 26 17.74 9.27 -2.43
N VAL A 27 16.84 9.52 -3.39
CA VAL A 27 15.82 8.56 -3.78
C VAL A 27 15.91 8.22 -5.26
N CYS A 28 16.11 6.95 -5.56
CA CYS A 28 15.91 6.37 -6.89
C CYS A 28 14.50 5.75 -6.93
N GLY A 29 13.60 6.30 -7.72
CA GLY A 29 12.26 5.80 -7.92
C GLY A 29 12.15 4.94 -9.16
N VAL A 30 11.48 3.78 -9.06
CA VAL A 30 11.18 2.91 -10.20
C VAL A 30 9.68 2.67 -10.30
N ASP A 31 9.10 2.82 -11.49
CA ASP A 31 7.71 2.42 -11.79
C ASP A 31 7.59 1.99 -13.25
N ALA A 32 6.80 0.97 -13.51
CA ALA A 32 6.55 0.46 -14.86
C ALA A 32 5.34 1.10 -15.55
N PHE A 33 4.60 1.97 -14.87
CA PHE A 33 3.33 2.52 -15.33
C PHE A 33 2.36 1.48 -15.90
N ILE A 34 2.32 0.28 -15.28
CA ILE A 34 1.42 -0.79 -15.70
C ILE A 34 0.01 -0.24 -15.86
N ASP A 35 -0.63 -0.58 -16.97
CA ASP A 35 -1.98 -0.14 -17.30
C ASP A 35 -3.01 -0.83 -16.40
N TYR A 36 -3.27 -0.19 -15.25
CA TYR A 36 -4.26 -0.57 -14.26
C TYR A 36 -5.23 0.57 -13.93
N TYR A 37 -4.72 1.80 -13.99
CA TYR A 37 -5.47 3.05 -13.94
C TYR A 37 -4.68 4.13 -14.67
N ASP A 38 -5.35 5.24 -15.00
CA ASP A 38 -4.83 6.31 -15.84
C ASP A 38 -3.40 6.73 -15.44
N ARG A 39 -2.49 6.70 -16.41
CA ARG A 39 -1.10 7.11 -16.28
C ARG A 39 -0.97 8.55 -15.77
N ALA A 40 -1.87 9.45 -16.18
CA ALA A 40 -1.83 10.85 -15.76
C ALA A 40 -1.90 11.00 -14.24
N ILE A 41 -2.65 10.12 -13.54
CA ILE A 41 -2.72 10.11 -12.08
C ILE A 41 -1.36 9.72 -11.48
N LYS A 42 -0.68 8.73 -12.07
CA LYS A 42 0.66 8.30 -11.65
C LYS A 42 1.71 9.38 -11.89
N GLU A 43 1.66 10.05 -13.06
CA GLU A 43 2.57 11.16 -13.38
C GLU A 43 2.38 12.32 -12.39
N LYS A 44 1.13 12.65 -12.04
CA LYS A 44 0.82 13.67 -11.03
C LYS A 44 1.41 13.30 -9.66
N ASN A 45 1.40 12.03 -9.26
CA ASN A 45 2.01 11.60 -8.01
C ASN A 45 3.54 11.81 -7.97
N LEU A 46 4.19 11.88 -9.13
CA LEU A 46 5.64 12.13 -9.25
C LEU A 46 6.02 13.61 -9.29
N GLU A 47 5.08 14.54 -9.44
CA GLU A 47 5.37 15.99 -9.50
C GLU A 47 6.14 16.45 -8.25
N GLY A 48 5.70 16.04 -7.05
CA GLY A 48 6.36 16.36 -5.80
C GLY A 48 7.79 15.82 -5.72
N PRO A 49 8.01 14.50 -5.86
CA PRO A 49 9.35 13.93 -5.87
C PRO A 49 10.28 14.55 -6.93
N ARG A 50 9.81 14.77 -8.15
CA ARG A 50 10.60 15.36 -9.25
C ARG A 50 11.08 16.80 -8.99
N SER A 51 10.50 17.51 -8.03
CA SER A 51 10.97 18.85 -7.66
C SER A 51 12.28 18.84 -6.84
N TRP A 52 12.76 17.66 -6.41
CA TRP A 52 13.96 17.51 -5.63
C TRP A 52 15.16 17.07 -6.48
N ASN A 53 16.29 17.77 -6.35
CA ASN A 53 17.52 17.44 -7.07
C ASN A 53 18.14 16.08 -6.65
N THR A 54 17.75 15.57 -5.49
CA THR A 54 18.17 14.27 -4.94
C THR A 54 17.24 13.13 -5.33
N PHE A 55 16.29 13.38 -6.23
CA PHE A 55 15.41 12.38 -6.80
C PHE A 55 15.80 12.01 -8.23
N SER A 56 15.88 10.72 -8.51
CA SER A 56 16.01 10.18 -9.86
C SER A 56 14.85 9.22 -10.15
N PHE A 57 14.40 9.17 -11.39
CA PHE A 57 13.30 8.30 -11.81
C PHE A 57 13.70 7.42 -12.97
N ILE A 58 13.39 6.12 -12.87
CA ILE A 58 13.58 5.13 -13.91
C ILE A 58 12.21 4.52 -14.24
N GLU A 59 11.75 4.72 -15.47
CA GLU A 59 10.57 4.01 -15.98
C GLU A 59 10.99 2.61 -16.42
N GLY A 60 10.42 1.58 -15.79
CA GLY A 60 10.75 0.20 -16.16
C GLY A 60 10.13 -0.84 -15.23
N ASN A 61 9.97 -2.04 -15.79
CA ASN A 61 9.51 -3.21 -15.05
C ASN A 61 10.71 -3.91 -14.40
N LEU A 62 10.66 -4.20 -13.11
CA LEU A 62 11.68 -4.92 -12.35
C LEU A 62 12.05 -6.28 -12.98
N ILE A 63 11.14 -6.87 -13.74
CA ILE A 63 11.38 -8.12 -14.48
C ILE A 63 12.42 -7.95 -15.59
N HIS A 64 12.53 -6.75 -16.17
CA HIS A 64 13.37 -6.50 -17.33
C HIS A 64 14.55 -5.57 -17.04
N LEU A 65 14.52 -4.84 -15.91
CA LEU A 65 15.61 -3.94 -15.54
C LEU A 65 16.88 -4.72 -15.13
N PRO A 66 18.07 -4.16 -15.42
CA PRO A 66 19.35 -4.67 -14.92
C PRO A 66 19.49 -4.34 -13.42
N LEU A 67 18.96 -5.24 -12.57
CA LEU A 67 18.85 -4.99 -11.13
C LEU A 67 20.22 -4.84 -10.45
N GLU A 68 21.24 -5.49 -10.95
CA GLU A 68 22.63 -5.36 -10.44
C GLU A 68 23.11 -3.90 -10.51
N THR A 69 22.86 -3.24 -11.64
CA THR A 69 23.19 -1.82 -11.81
C THR A 69 22.24 -0.92 -11.00
N LEU A 70 20.97 -1.29 -10.91
CA LEU A 70 19.98 -0.52 -10.15
C LEU A 70 20.29 -0.50 -8.65
N LEU A 71 20.77 -1.62 -8.09
CA LEU A 71 21.08 -1.76 -6.66
C LEU A 71 22.48 -1.29 -6.27
N ASP A 72 23.31 -0.91 -7.24
CA ASP A 72 24.65 -0.41 -6.93
C ASP A 72 24.59 0.87 -6.09
N GLY A 73 25.22 0.81 -4.91
CA GLY A 73 25.25 1.89 -3.94
C GLY A 73 23.91 2.19 -3.23
N ILE A 74 22.88 1.34 -3.36
CA ILE A 74 21.63 1.46 -2.62
C ILE A 74 21.82 0.93 -1.20
N ASP A 75 21.39 1.72 -0.20
CA ASP A 75 21.37 1.33 1.22
C ASP A 75 20.06 0.67 1.62
N TRP A 76 18.93 1.28 1.24
CA TRP A 76 17.58 0.83 1.62
C TRP A 76 16.70 0.61 0.39
N ILE A 77 15.97 -0.49 0.39
CA ILE A 77 14.97 -0.81 -0.62
C ILE A 77 13.58 -0.77 0.02
N PHE A 78 12.69 0.08 -0.50
CA PHE A 78 11.28 0.10 -0.17
C PHE A 78 10.50 -0.51 -1.33
N HIS A 79 10.17 -1.79 -1.21
CA HIS A 79 9.52 -2.54 -2.27
C HIS A 79 8.00 -2.41 -2.20
N GLN A 80 7.48 -1.32 -2.83
CA GLN A 80 6.06 -1.02 -2.92
C GLN A 80 5.44 -1.45 -4.26
N ALA A 81 6.27 -1.76 -5.27
CA ALA A 81 5.80 -2.21 -6.57
C ALA A 81 5.02 -3.53 -6.45
N ALA A 82 3.80 -3.53 -6.97
CA ALA A 82 2.96 -4.71 -7.06
C ALA A 82 1.82 -4.46 -8.05
N GLN A 83 1.33 -5.53 -8.70
CA GLN A 83 -0.02 -5.50 -9.24
C GLN A 83 -0.99 -5.65 -8.08
N ALA A 84 -1.75 -4.60 -7.82
CA ALA A 84 -2.71 -4.53 -6.72
C ALA A 84 -4.15 -4.81 -7.22
N GLY A 85 -5.07 -5.00 -6.27
CA GLY A 85 -6.49 -5.20 -6.53
C GLY A 85 -6.94 -6.65 -6.36
N VAL A 86 -7.80 -6.87 -5.37
CA VAL A 86 -8.34 -8.20 -5.04
C VAL A 86 -9.25 -8.72 -6.17
N ARG A 87 -10.15 -7.84 -6.65
CA ARG A 87 -11.20 -8.24 -7.62
C ARG A 87 -10.66 -8.52 -9.01
N ALA A 88 -9.65 -7.76 -9.45
CA ALA A 88 -9.04 -7.94 -10.77
C ALA A 88 -8.04 -9.10 -10.83
N SER A 89 -7.76 -9.80 -9.73
CA SER A 89 -6.71 -10.82 -9.67
C SER A 89 -7.11 -12.20 -10.19
N TRP A 90 -8.36 -12.37 -10.64
CA TRP A 90 -8.90 -13.64 -11.12
C TRP A 90 -8.70 -13.83 -12.61
N GLY A 91 -8.81 -15.08 -13.06
CA GLY A 91 -8.74 -15.43 -14.48
C GLY A 91 -7.36 -15.20 -15.11
N GLU A 92 -7.34 -14.71 -16.33
CA GLU A 92 -6.13 -14.50 -17.12
C GLU A 92 -5.19 -13.46 -16.52
N GLU A 93 -5.71 -12.48 -15.75
CA GLU A 93 -4.93 -11.46 -15.09
C GLU A 93 -3.99 -12.04 -14.01
N PHE A 94 -4.23 -13.26 -13.51
CA PHE A 94 -3.39 -13.88 -12.49
C PHE A 94 -1.91 -13.99 -12.89
N ALA A 95 -1.63 -14.20 -14.17
CA ALA A 95 -0.25 -14.24 -14.69
C ALA A 95 0.50 -12.94 -14.36
N ARG A 96 -0.13 -11.77 -14.58
CA ARG A 96 0.43 -10.45 -14.24
C ARG A 96 0.70 -10.30 -12.75
N TYR A 97 -0.21 -10.81 -11.91
CA TYR A 97 0.00 -10.78 -10.46
C TYR A 97 1.19 -11.64 -10.03
N THR A 98 1.36 -12.81 -10.63
CA THR A 98 2.51 -13.68 -10.36
C THR A 98 3.82 -13.03 -10.78
N GLU A 99 3.85 -12.44 -11.97
CA GLU A 99 5.02 -11.73 -12.49
C GLU A 99 5.39 -10.53 -11.62
N CYS A 100 4.43 -9.62 -11.38
CA CYS A 100 4.69 -8.37 -10.68
C CYS A 100 4.91 -8.53 -9.17
N ASN A 101 4.26 -9.50 -8.53
CA ASN A 101 4.29 -9.64 -7.08
C ASN A 101 5.27 -10.70 -6.60
N VAL A 102 5.40 -11.82 -7.31
CA VAL A 102 6.24 -12.95 -6.88
C VAL A 102 7.59 -12.92 -7.58
N LEU A 103 7.60 -12.97 -8.91
CA LEU A 103 8.86 -13.06 -9.66
C LEU A 103 9.69 -11.78 -9.51
N ALA A 104 9.07 -10.59 -9.57
CA ALA A 104 9.78 -9.32 -9.37
C ALA A 104 10.41 -9.24 -7.96
N THR A 105 9.70 -9.70 -6.92
CA THR A 105 10.22 -9.75 -5.55
C THR A 105 11.38 -10.72 -5.45
N GLN A 106 11.26 -11.93 -6.03
CA GLN A 106 12.33 -12.92 -6.02
C GLN A 106 13.59 -12.40 -6.71
N ARG A 107 13.47 -11.79 -7.90
CA ARG A 107 14.62 -11.20 -8.59
C ARG A 107 15.30 -10.10 -7.77
N LEU A 108 14.51 -9.25 -7.09
CA LEU A 108 15.05 -8.20 -6.24
C LEU A 108 15.81 -8.77 -5.04
N LEU A 109 15.28 -9.82 -4.40
CA LEU A 109 15.94 -10.52 -3.29
C LEU A 109 17.21 -11.22 -3.73
N GLU A 110 17.20 -11.88 -4.89
CA GLU A 110 18.38 -12.54 -5.47
C GLU A 110 19.51 -11.54 -5.75
N THR A 111 19.15 -10.41 -6.37
CA THR A 111 20.14 -9.35 -6.63
C THR A 111 20.64 -8.71 -5.33
N ALA A 112 19.77 -8.51 -4.34
CA ALA A 112 20.18 -7.99 -3.02
C ALA A 112 21.12 -8.95 -2.28
N LEU A 113 20.95 -10.26 -2.43
CA LEU A 113 21.84 -11.28 -1.88
C LEU A 113 23.26 -11.17 -2.42
N HIS A 114 23.41 -10.92 -3.72
CA HIS A 114 24.71 -10.87 -4.38
C HIS A 114 25.36 -9.48 -4.39
N GLY A 115 24.54 -8.41 -4.23
CA GLY A 115 25.01 -7.02 -4.31
C GLY A 115 25.70 -6.46 -3.05
N GLY A 116 25.64 -7.14 -1.92
CA GLY A 116 26.47 -6.94 -0.71
C GLY A 116 26.30 -5.63 0.09
N SER A 117 25.56 -4.63 -0.38
CA SER A 117 25.48 -3.31 0.28
C SER A 117 24.13 -2.98 0.91
N ILE A 118 23.12 -3.80 0.68
CA ILE A 118 21.75 -3.52 1.14
C ILE A 118 21.66 -3.68 2.66
N LYS A 119 21.34 -2.58 3.35
CA LYS A 119 21.16 -2.52 4.80
C LYS A 119 19.77 -2.90 5.24
N ARG A 120 18.77 -2.70 4.37
CA ARG A 120 17.36 -3.04 4.64
C ARG A 120 16.54 -3.18 3.37
N LEU A 121 15.68 -4.21 3.33
CA LEU A 121 14.64 -4.37 2.32
C LEU A 121 13.28 -4.44 3.01
N ILE A 122 12.46 -3.40 2.84
CA ILE A 122 11.10 -3.32 3.39
C ILE A 122 10.12 -3.75 2.31
N TYR A 123 9.42 -4.85 2.58
CA TYR A 123 8.43 -5.42 1.68
C TYR A 123 7.01 -5.02 2.07
N ALA A 124 6.27 -4.44 1.14
CA ALA A 124 4.84 -4.15 1.28
C ALA A 124 4.01 -5.43 1.14
N SER A 125 3.77 -6.14 2.24
CA SER A 125 2.81 -7.23 2.32
C SER A 125 1.37 -6.69 2.48
N SER A 126 0.41 -7.53 2.80
CA SER A 126 -1.01 -7.16 2.85
C SER A 126 -1.79 -7.99 3.86
N SER A 127 -2.81 -7.40 4.49
CA SER A 127 -3.81 -8.12 5.28
C SER A 127 -4.56 -9.19 4.47
N SER A 128 -4.52 -9.12 3.13
CA SER A 128 -5.12 -10.14 2.24
C SER A 128 -4.51 -11.54 2.40
N VAL A 129 -3.34 -11.68 3.05
CA VAL A 129 -2.72 -12.97 3.36
C VAL A 129 -3.52 -13.78 4.37
N TYR A 130 -4.31 -13.12 5.22
CA TYR A 130 -5.15 -13.79 6.23
C TYR A 130 -6.45 -14.36 5.67
N GLY A 131 -6.94 -13.75 4.57
CA GLY A 131 -8.25 -14.09 4.03
C GLY A 131 -9.40 -13.71 4.96
N ASP A 132 -10.43 -14.55 5.01
CA ASP A 132 -11.61 -14.34 5.87
C ASP A 132 -11.33 -14.88 7.28
N ALA A 133 -10.68 -14.05 8.10
CA ALA A 133 -10.24 -14.41 9.45
C ALA A 133 -11.45 -14.73 10.37
N ARG A 134 -11.28 -15.75 11.22
CA ARG A 134 -12.34 -16.20 12.13
C ARG A 134 -12.28 -15.59 13.53
N SER A 135 -11.14 -15.04 13.92
CA SER A 135 -10.90 -14.41 15.23
C SER A 135 -10.31 -13.03 15.09
N PHE A 136 -10.62 -12.17 16.02
CA PHE A 136 -10.18 -10.78 16.07
C PHE A 136 -9.75 -10.41 17.49
N PRO A 137 -8.72 -9.54 17.65
CA PRO A 137 -7.90 -8.97 16.57
C PRO A 137 -7.07 -10.04 15.85
N ILE A 138 -6.68 -9.78 14.59
CA ILE A 138 -5.86 -10.67 13.77
C ILE A 138 -4.40 -10.50 14.20
N LEU A 139 -3.79 -11.57 14.70
CA LEU A 139 -2.38 -11.64 15.08
C LEU A 139 -1.53 -12.04 13.87
N GLU A 140 -0.22 -11.75 13.89
CA GLU A 140 0.69 -12.18 12.84
C GLU A 140 0.82 -13.70 12.74
N GLU A 141 0.60 -14.44 13.84
CA GLU A 141 0.55 -15.90 13.92
C GLU A 141 -0.78 -16.52 13.49
N SER A 142 -1.79 -15.68 13.21
CA SER A 142 -3.08 -16.17 12.71
C SER A 142 -2.88 -16.95 11.42
N GLN A 143 -3.74 -17.95 11.21
CA GLN A 143 -3.65 -18.80 10.03
C GLN A 143 -3.70 -17.96 8.74
N LEU A 144 -2.72 -18.14 7.87
CA LEU A 144 -2.65 -17.49 6.56
C LEU A 144 -3.45 -18.34 5.55
N ARG A 145 -4.61 -17.82 5.14
CA ARG A 145 -5.52 -18.46 4.17
C ARG A 145 -6.07 -17.43 3.19
N PRO A 146 -5.25 -16.98 2.23
CA PRO A 146 -5.66 -15.98 1.26
C PRO A 146 -7.02 -16.31 0.61
N PHE A 147 -7.87 -15.30 0.44
CA PHE A 147 -9.21 -15.45 -0.11
C PHE A 147 -9.32 -14.91 -1.55
N SER A 148 -8.18 -14.57 -2.14
CA SER A 148 -8.05 -14.10 -3.53
C SER A 148 -6.69 -14.47 -4.12
N PRO A 149 -6.57 -14.56 -5.46
CA PRO A 149 -5.28 -14.77 -6.12
C PRO A 149 -4.25 -13.67 -5.77
N TYR A 150 -4.67 -12.42 -5.62
CA TYR A 150 -3.82 -11.33 -5.09
C TYR A 150 -3.22 -11.69 -3.73
N GLY A 151 -4.05 -12.11 -2.78
CA GLY A 151 -3.59 -12.51 -1.44
C GLY A 151 -2.59 -13.67 -1.50
N VAL A 152 -2.79 -14.64 -2.41
CA VAL A 152 -1.84 -15.75 -2.64
C VAL A 152 -0.48 -15.23 -3.10
N THR A 153 -0.45 -14.29 -4.08
CA THR A 153 0.82 -13.74 -4.56
C THR A 153 1.53 -12.88 -3.53
N LYS A 154 0.79 -12.14 -2.69
CA LYS A 154 1.36 -11.36 -1.59
C LYS A 154 1.98 -12.26 -0.51
N LEU A 155 1.30 -13.36 -0.15
CA LEU A 155 1.83 -14.36 0.78
C LEU A 155 3.06 -15.08 0.22
N ALA A 156 3.05 -15.45 -1.05
CA ALA A 156 4.20 -16.08 -1.69
C ALA A 156 5.46 -15.21 -1.63
N ALA A 157 5.32 -13.91 -1.95
CA ALA A 157 6.42 -12.96 -1.89
C ALA A 157 6.87 -12.65 -0.44
N GLU A 158 5.95 -12.58 0.52
CA GLU A 158 6.30 -12.45 1.95
C GLU A 158 7.12 -13.66 2.43
N ASN A 159 6.72 -14.86 2.04
CA ASN A 159 7.46 -16.09 2.37
C ASN A 159 8.86 -16.08 1.71
N LEU A 160 9.01 -15.56 0.50
CA LEU A 160 10.33 -15.35 -0.11
C LEU A 160 11.19 -14.40 0.73
N CYS A 161 10.67 -13.26 1.18
CA CYS A 161 11.41 -12.34 2.05
C CYS A 161 11.89 -13.04 3.33
N THR A 162 11.01 -13.79 3.99
CA THR A 162 11.33 -14.56 5.19
C THR A 162 12.37 -15.64 4.91
N LEU A 163 12.23 -16.37 3.80
CA LEU A 163 13.15 -17.42 3.37
C LEU A 163 14.57 -16.89 3.14
N TYR A 164 14.70 -15.77 2.41
CA TYR A 164 16.00 -15.14 2.13
C TYR A 164 16.67 -14.58 3.39
N TYR A 165 15.87 -14.07 4.34
CA TYR A 165 16.41 -13.71 5.65
C TYR A 165 16.98 -14.91 6.40
N HIS A 166 16.20 -15.97 6.57
CA HIS A 166 16.63 -17.11 7.37
C HIS A 166 17.82 -17.90 6.79
N ASN A 167 17.87 -18.02 5.47
CA ASN A 167 18.93 -18.83 4.83
C ASN A 167 20.18 -18.02 4.45
N PHE A 168 20.00 -16.74 4.12
CA PHE A 168 21.07 -15.93 3.54
C PHE A 168 21.30 -14.60 4.27
N GLN A 169 20.55 -14.33 5.34
CA GLN A 169 20.66 -13.09 6.12
C GLN A 169 20.40 -11.82 5.30
N VAL A 170 19.63 -11.90 4.20
CA VAL A 170 19.13 -10.69 3.51
C VAL A 170 18.24 -9.92 4.48
N PRO A 171 18.55 -8.64 4.81
CA PRO A 171 17.92 -7.92 5.92
C PRO A 171 16.49 -7.43 5.56
N THR A 172 15.55 -8.35 5.46
CA THR A 172 14.15 -8.07 5.08
C THR A 172 13.28 -7.71 6.29
N VAL A 173 12.27 -6.86 6.04
CA VAL A 173 11.16 -6.58 6.96
C VAL A 173 9.87 -6.60 6.13
N SER A 174 8.87 -7.37 6.54
CA SER A 174 7.59 -7.45 5.84
C SER A 174 6.50 -6.73 6.64
N LEU A 175 5.80 -5.78 5.99
CA LEU A 175 4.73 -5.00 6.61
C LEU A 175 3.38 -5.38 5.97
N ARG A 176 2.50 -6.03 6.74
CA ARG A 176 1.14 -6.39 6.32
C ARG A 176 0.23 -5.19 6.47
N TYR A 177 0.06 -4.40 5.40
CA TYR A 177 -0.83 -3.25 5.43
C TYR A 177 -2.28 -3.66 5.50
N PHE A 178 -3.00 -3.10 6.47
CA PHE A 178 -4.45 -3.10 6.50
C PHE A 178 -4.94 -1.90 5.69
N THR A 179 -6.19 -1.91 5.27
CA THR A 179 -6.75 -1.01 4.24
C THR A 179 -6.22 0.42 4.31
N VAL A 180 -5.25 0.76 3.47
CA VAL A 180 -4.62 2.09 3.45
C VAL A 180 -5.53 3.09 2.75
N TYR A 181 -5.66 4.30 3.32
CA TYR A 181 -6.44 5.40 2.76
C TYR A 181 -5.73 6.75 2.95
N GLY A 182 -6.20 7.77 2.23
CA GLY A 182 -5.66 9.14 2.27
C GLY A 182 -5.42 9.71 0.86
N PRO A 183 -4.91 10.94 0.76
CA PRO A 183 -4.59 11.59 -0.52
C PRO A 183 -3.82 10.70 -1.48
N ARG A 184 -4.12 10.74 -2.78
CA ARG A 184 -3.57 9.87 -3.84
C ARG A 184 -4.01 8.41 -3.76
N GLN A 185 -5.04 8.08 -2.94
CA GLN A 185 -5.61 6.73 -2.97
C GLN A 185 -5.99 6.36 -4.41
N ARG A 186 -5.73 5.11 -4.80
CA ARG A 186 -5.99 4.65 -6.19
C ARG A 186 -7.47 4.77 -6.55
N PRO A 187 -7.80 5.07 -7.83
CA PRO A 187 -9.18 5.24 -8.29
C PRO A 187 -10.09 4.02 -8.15
N ASP A 188 -9.50 2.82 -8.08
CA ASP A 188 -10.23 1.57 -7.89
C ASP A 188 -10.70 1.32 -6.45
N MET A 189 -10.16 2.07 -5.48
CA MET A 189 -10.44 1.89 -4.06
C MET A 189 -11.70 2.64 -3.60
N ALA A 190 -12.25 2.20 -2.47
CA ALA A 190 -13.57 2.61 -2.01
C ALA A 190 -13.66 4.12 -1.71
N PHE A 191 -12.73 4.67 -0.92
CA PHE A 191 -12.85 6.06 -0.48
C PHE A 191 -12.67 7.04 -1.63
N HIS A 192 -11.74 6.76 -2.54
CA HIS A 192 -11.60 7.54 -3.76
C HIS A 192 -12.91 7.56 -4.57
N LYS A 193 -13.54 6.37 -4.76
CA LYS A 193 -14.84 6.27 -5.44
C LYS A 193 -15.95 7.01 -4.71
N PHE A 194 -15.97 6.95 -3.39
CA PHE A 194 -16.97 7.63 -2.57
C PHE A 194 -16.81 9.14 -2.67
N CYS A 195 -15.61 9.66 -2.51
CA CYS A 195 -15.32 11.09 -2.68
C CYS A 195 -15.73 11.59 -4.07
N LYS A 196 -15.37 10.84 -5.12
CA LYS A 196 -15.75 11.18 -6.50
C LYS A 196 -17.25 11.21 -6.70
N ALA A 197 -17.99 10.22 -6.18
CA ALA A 197 -19.45 10.15 -6.27
C ALA A 197 -20.11 11.35 -5.58
N ILE A 198 -19.65 11.70 -4.36
CA ILE A 198 -20.15 12.88 -3.63
C ILE A 198 -19.93 14.16 -4.44
N LEU A 199 -18.72 14.38 -4.97
CA LEU A 199 -18.36 15.56 -5.76
C LEU A 199 -19.14 15.68 -7.07
N ASN A 200 -19.60 14.56 -7.62
CA ASN A 200 -20.43 14.52 -8.82
C ASN A 200 -21.94 14.49 -8.51
N HIS A 201 -22.34 14.51 -7.22
CA HIS A 201 -23.73 14.34 -6.79
C HIS A 201 -24.37 12.99 -7.23
N GLU A 202 -23.51 11.97 -7.41
CA GLU A 202 -23.89 10.61 -7.74
C GLU A 202 -24.10 9.76 -6.47
N PRO A 203 -24.89 8.68 -6.51
CA PRO A 203 -25.00 7.75 -5.38
C PRO A 203 -23.67 7.01 -5.13
N ILE A 204 -23.31 6.85 -3.87
CA ILE A 204 -22.25 5.92 -3.47
C ILE A 204 -22.76 4.49 -3.65
N ARG A 205 -21.97 3.66 -4.34
CA ARG A 205 -22.25 2.23 -4.52
C ARG A 205 -21.53 1.41 -3.46
N ILE A 206 -22.30 0.67 -2.67
CA ILE A 206 -21.78 -0.25 -1.64
C ILE A 206 -22.09 -1.68 -2.08
N TYR A 207 -21.05 -2.51 -2.06
CA TYR A 207 -21.22 -3.95 -2.22
C TYR A 207 -21.66 -4.55 -0.88
N ASP A 208 -22.66 -5.48 -0.90
CA ASP A 208 -23.26 -6.05 0.28
C ASP A 208 -24.06 -4.99 1.09
N ASP A 209 -24.25 -5.20 2.39
CA ASP A 209 -25.16 -4.43 3.27
C ASP A 209 -24.54 -3.19 3.95
N GLY A 210 -23.22 -2.96 3.76
CA GLY A 210 -22.49 -1.85 4.39
C GLY A 210 -22.08 -2.08 5.84
N TYR A 211 -22.41 -3.22 6.45
CA TYR A 211 -21.97 -3.60 7.80
C TYR A 211 -20.60 -4.33 7.82
N GLN A 212 -20.00 -4.58 6.65
CA GLN A 212 -18.63 -5.06 6.61
C GLN A 212 -17.70 -4.06 7.26
N THR A 213 -16.74 -4.58 8.05
CA THR A 213 -15.80 -3.73 8.79
C THR A 213 -14.40 -3.82 8.26
N ARG A 214 -13.68 -2.71 8.35
CA ARG A 214 -12.25 -2.64 8.01
C ARG A 214 -11.50 -1.93 9.13
N ASP A 215 -10.25 -2.32 9.27
CA ASP A 215 -9.25 -1.54 9.94
C ASP A 215 -8.59 -0.64 8.89
N PHE A 216 -8.85 0.66 8.98
CA PHE A 216 -8.37 1.65 8.01
C PHE A 216 -7.09 2.30 8.53
N THR A 217 -6.05 2.31 7.71
CA THR A 217 -4.73 2.84 8.07
C THR A 217 -4.45 4.09 7.24
N TYR A 218 -4.23 5.22 7.90
CA TYR A 218 -3.94 6.45 7.17
C TYR A 218 -2.54 6.40 6.54
N ILE A 219 -2.41 7.03 5.38
CA ILE A 219 -1.19 6.95 4.56
C ILE A 219 0.07 7.42 5.30
N SER A 220 0.01 8.48 6.11
CA SER A 220 1.19 8.95 6.86
C SER A 220 1.66 7.94 7.91
N ASP A 221 0.74 7.19 8.52
CA ASP A 221 1.08 6.16 9.50
C ASP A 221 1.77 4.97 8.82
N VAL A 222 1.35 4.61 7.58
CA VAL A 222 2.03 3.60 6.77
C VAL A 222 3.43 4.05 6.38
N VAL A 223 3.59 5.32 5.96
CA VAL A 223 4.91 5.90 5.63
C VAL A 223 5.83 5.87 6.84
N GLU A 224 5.34 6.31 8.02
CA GLU A 224 6.11 6.27 9.27
C GLU A 224 6.55 4.85 9.63
N ALA A 225 5.66 3.85 9.49
CA ALA A 225 6.01 2.45 9.72
C ALA A 225 7.15 1.96 8.80
N ASN A 226 7.15 2.37 7.52
CA ASN A 226 8.24 2.04 6.59
C ASN A 226 9.58 2.67 7.01
N ILE A 227 9.57 3.95 7.39
CA ILE A 227 10.80 4.64 7.85
C ILE A 227 11.36 3.95 9.11
N ARG A 228 10.50 3.63 10.07
CA ARG A 228 10.91 2.91 11.29
C ARG A 228 11.42 1.51 10.99
N ALA A 229 10.80 0.78 10.06
CA ALA A 229 11.28 -0.52 9.61
C ALA A 229 12.68 -0.45 8.95
N ALA A 230 13.00 0.66 8.30
CA ALA A 230 14.32 0.88 7.71
C ALA A 230 15.39 1.20 8.76
N THR A 231 15.04 1.82 9.88
CA THR A 231 15.99 2.33 10.89
C THR A 231 16.12 1.45 12.13
N CYS A 232 15.14 0.59 12.43
CA CYS A 232 15.14 -0.26 13.61
C CYS A 232 15.82 -1.60 13.34
N GLU A 233 16.94 -1.88 14.03
CA GLU A 233 17.65 -3.16 13.89
C GLU A 233 16.83 -4.35 14.38
N ALA A 234 16.03 -4.18 15.44
CA ALA A 234 15.18 -5.25 15.97
C ALA A 234 14.06 -5.68 15.02
N ALA A 235 13.76 -4.87 13.99
CA ALA A 235 12.74 -5.19 12.99
C ALA A 235 13.21 -6.18 11.92
N VAL A 236 14.52 -6.43 11.82
CA VAL A 236 15.08 -7.32 10.77
C VAL A 236 14.53 -8.73 10.92
N GLY A 237 14.08 -9.31 9.81
CA GLY A 237 13.47 -10.63 9.77
C GLY A 237 12.03 -10.69 10.29
N GLN A 238 11.45 -9.56 10.73
CA GLN A 238 10.10 -9.54 11.27
C GLN A 238 9.03 -9.36 10.20
N VAL A 239 7.86 -9.94 10.48
CA VAL A 239 6.60 -9.69 9.77
C VAL A 239 5.67 -8.99 10.75
N MET A 240 5.09 -7.85 10.38
CA MET A 240 4.29 -7.03 11.29
C MET A 240 3.02 -6.49 10.64
N ASN A 241 1.93 -6.47 11.39
CA ASN A 241 0.69 -5.81 10.99
C ASN A 241 0.82 -4.29 11.14
N ILE A 242 0.40 -3.55 10.11
CA ILE A 242 0.33 -2.09 10.11
C ILE A 242 -1.12 -1.68 9.87
N ALA A 243 -1.76 -1.16 10.90
CA ALA A 243 -3.20 -0.88 10.94
C ALA A 243 -3.50 0.38 11.76
N GLY A 244 -4.69 0.96 11.53
CA GLY A 244 -5.13 2.17 12.21
C GLY A 244 -5.69 1.95 13.62
N GLY A 245 -5.81 0.70 14.06
CA GLY A 245 -6.22 0.34 15.42
C GLY A 245 -7.73 0.49 15.68
N SER A 246 -8.55 0.61 14.64
CA SER A 246 -9.99 0.74 14.79
C SER A 246 -10.77 -0.13 13.80
N ARG A 247 -11.87 -0.72 14.26
CA ARG A 247 -12.76 -1.54 13.43
C ARG A 247 -14.02 -0.76 13.09
N VAL A 248 -14.11 -0.28 11.85
CA VAL A 248 -15.17 0.64 11.41
C VAL A 248 -16.01 0.03 10.29
N THR A 249 -17.35 0.24 10.32
CA THR A 249 -18.25 -0.17 9.23
C THR A 249 -18.17 0.79 8.04
N LEU A 250 -18.52 0.33 6.84
CA LEU A 250 -18.64 1.24 5.70
C LEU A 250 -19.78 2.26 5.88
N ARG A 251 -20.83 1.91 6.62
CA ARG A 251 -21.90 2.86 6.96
C ARG A 251 -21.37 4.03 7.77
N SER A 252 -20.58 3.77 8.83
CA SER A 252 -19.94 4.82 9.62
C SER A 252 -18.99 5.70 8.80
N VAL A 253 -18.27 5.11 7.82
CA VAL A 253 -17.44 5.89 6.88
C VAL A 253 -18.30 6.86 6.06
N ILE A 254 -19.46 6.44 5.60
CA ILE A 254 -20.37 7.29 4.82
C ILE A 254 -20.93 8.43 5.66
N ASP A 255 -21.30 8.14 6.92
CA ASP A 255 -21.76 9.18 7.86
C ASP A 255 -20.66 10.26 8.04
N ILE A 256 -19.41 9.85 8.26
CA ILE A 256 -18.26 10.78 8.33
C ILE A 256 -18.09 11.57 7.03
N LEU A 257 -18.14 10.92 5.86
CA LEU A 257 -18.02 11.61 4.57
C LEU A 257 -19.17 12.60 4.32
N GLN A 258 -20.37 12.30 4.79
CA GLN A 258 -21.50 13.25 4.75
C GLN A 258 -21.22 14.49 5.60
N GLU A 259 -20.70 14.31 6.80
CA GLU A 259 -20.28 15.43 7.68
C GLU A 259 -19.15 16.24 7.03
N VAL A 260 -18.08 15.60 6.58
CA VAL A 260 -16.91 16.22 5.96
C VAL A 260 -17.26 16.98 4.68
N SER A 261 -18.12 16.41 3.84
CA SER A 261 -18.52 17.03 2.58
C SER A 261 -19.54 18.17 2.74
N GLY A 262 -20.28 18.18 3.84
CA GLY A 262 -21.43 19.05 4.06
C GLY A 262 -22.60 18.81 3.10
N SER A 263 -22.63 17.65 2.44
CA SER A 263 -23.60 17.31 1.40
C SER A 263 -24.36 16.01 1.75
N PRO A 264 -25.65 15.94 1.50
CA PRO A 264 -26.41 14.69 1.72
C PRO A 264 -25.89 13.60 0.78
N VAL A 265 -25.62 12.42 1.32
CA VAL A 265 -25.06 11.29 0.56
C VAL A 265 -26.17 10.28 0.28
N ARG A 266 -26.36 9.96 -0.99
CA ARG A 266 -27.23 8.86 -1.42
C ARG A 266 -26.42 7.58 -1.55
N VAL A 267 -27.01 6.44 -1.18
CA VAL A 267 -26.35 5.13 -1.21
C VAL A 267 -27.19 4.16 -2.02
N THR A 268 -26.53 3.35 -2.84
CA THR A 268 -27.11 2.17 -3.50
C THR A 268 -26.34 0.94 -3.09
N PHE A 269 -27.04 -0.18 -2.93
CA PHE A 269 -26.45 -1.46 -2.55
C PHE A 269 -26.38 -2.38 -3.77
N GLU A 270 -25.24 -3.05 -3.93
CA GLU A 270 -24.97 -4.02 -5.00
C GLU A 270 -24.59 -5.37 -4.38
N GLU A 271 -24.60 -6.42 -5.19
CA GLU A 271 -24.22 -7.76 -4.73
C GLU A 271 -22.79 -7.84 -4.21
N ARG A 272 -22.56 -8.72 -3.24
CA ARG A 272 -21.22 -8.99 -2.70
C ARG A 272 -20.27 -9.47 -3.79
N GLN A 273 -19.04 -8.98 -3.76
CA GLN A 273 -18.01 -9.34 -4.73
C GLN A 273 -17.12 -10.49 -4.24
N HIS A 274 -16.69 -11.34 -5.18
CA HIS A 274 -15.77 -12.44 -4.89
C HIS A 274 -14.42 -11.92 -4.37
N GLY A 275 -13.87 -12.61 -3.36
CA GLY A 275 -12.60 -12.25 -2.74
C GLY A 275 -12.69 -11.17 -1.66
N ASP A 276 -13.83 -10.50 -1.50
CA ASP A 276 -14.03 -9.52 -0.43
C ASP A 276 -14.27 -10.23 0.90
N VAL A 277 -13.39 -10.01 1.87
CA VAL A 277 -13.55 -10.49 3.25
C VAL A 277 -14.60 -9.65 4.00
N ARG A 278 -15.31 -10.28 4.97
CA ARG A 278 -16.36 -9.56 5.71
C ARG A 278 -15.78 -8.57 6.71
N HIS A 279 -14.75 -8.97 7.45
CA HIS A 279 -14.20 -8.18 8.55
C HIS A 279 -12.68 -8.20 8.55
N THR A 280 -12.05 -7.06 8.89
CA THR A 280 -10.62 -6.97 9.24
C THR A 280 -10.46 -6.12 10.48
N PHE A 281 -9.60 -6.56 11.40
CA PHE A 281 -9.15 -5.81 12.57
C PHE A 281 -7.85 -6.44 13.06
N ALA A 282 -6.77 -5.65 13.11
CA ALA A 282 -5.44 -6.13 13.43
C ALA A 282 -5.09 -6.00 14.91
N ASP A 283 -4.26 -6.91 15.39
CA ASP A 283 -3.35 -6.64 16.49
C ASP A 283 -2.10 -5.93 15.93
N THR A 284 -1.66 -4.87 16.57
CA THR A 284 -0.46 -4.10 16.18
C THR A 284 0.60 -4.08 17.28
N GLN A 285 0.49 -4.93 18.30
CA GLN A 285 1.44 -4.97 19.43
C GLN A 285 2.86 -5.27 18.97
N ARG A 286 3.03 -6.13 17.95
CA ARG A 286 4.34 -6.43 17.36
C ARG A 286 4.94 -5.17 16.70
N ALA A 287 4.19 -4.43 15.92
CA ALA A 287 4.65 -3.18 15.32
C ALA A 287 4.94 -2.12 16.41
N GLN A 288 4.14 -2.06 17.46
CA GLN A 288 4.43 -1.20 18.61
C GLN A 288 5.76 -1.57 19.28
N GLN A 289 5.98 -2.85 19.54
CA GLN A 289 7.19 -3.34 20.20
C GLN A 289 8.46 -3.10 19.38
N TYR A 290 8.46 -3.45 18.10
CA TYR A 290 9.66 -3.41 17.26
C TYR A 290 9.87 -2.08 16.55
N LEU A 291 8.80 -1.35 16.23
CA LEU A 291 8.87 -0.08 15.49
C LEU A 291 8.49 1.13 16.34
N ASN A 292 8.05 0.95 17.59
CA ASN A 292 7.36 1.98 18.37
C ASN A 292 6.21 2.62 17.55
N TYR A 293 5.52 1.77 16.75
CA TYR A 293 4.43 2.19 15.88
C TYR A 293 3.18 2.52 16.69
N SER A 294 2.59 3.68 16.43
CA SER A 294 1.27 4.05 16.94
C SER A 294 0.58 4.88 15.86
N PRO A 295 -0.60 4.49 15.38
CA PRO A 295 -1.35 5.31 14.43
C PRO A 295 -1.76 6.62 15.10
N LEU A 296 -1.58 7.75 14.39
CA LEU A 296 -1.80 9.10 14.94
C LEU A 296 -3.05 9.77 14.37
N ILE A 297 -3.44 9.40 13.15
CA ILE A 297 -4.51 10.10 12.42
C ILE A 297 -5.84 9.41 12.63
N THR A 298 -6.83 10.14 13.12
CA THR A 298 -8.19 9.62 13.24
C THR A 298 -8.83 9.43 11.87
N LEU A 299 -9.79 8.51 11.76
CA LEU A 299 -10.49 8.26 10.51
C LEU A 299 -11.16 9.54 9.95
N GLN A 300 -11.75 10.36 10.82
CA GLN A 300 -12.39 11.62 10.43
C GLN A 300 -11.39 12.63 9.84
N GLN A 301 -10.23 12.80 10.46
CA GLN A 301 -9.17 13.67 9.95
C GLN A 301 -8.66 13.17 8.58
N GLY A 302 -8.34 11.90 8.46
CA GLY A 302 -7.82 11.34 7.23
C GLY A 302 -8.84 11.34 6.08
N LEU A 303 -10.13 11.13 6.37
CA LEU A 303 -11.19 11.25 5.36
C LEU A 303 -11.41 12.70 4.91
N ALA A 304 -11.24 13.68 5.80
CA ALA A 304 -11.29 15.08 5.42
C ALA A 304 -10.15 15.43 4.45
N GLU A 305 -8.93 15.00 4.73
CA GLU A 305 -7.77 15.23 3.84
C GLU A 305 -7.92 14.50 2.50
N GLU A 306 -8.44 13.26 2.49
CA GLU A 306 -8.69 12.51 1.25
C GLU A 306 -9.80 13.19 0.41
N PHE A 307 -10.87 13.68 1.06
CA PHE A 307 -11.94 14.41 0.37
C PHE A 307 -11.47 15.73 -0.22
N ASP A 308 -10.64 16.49 0.52
CA ASP A 308 -10.06 17.74 0.03
C ASP A 308 -9.11 17.51 -1.15
N TYR A 309 -8.31 16.45 -1.09
CA TYR A 309 -7.49 16.02 -2.22
C TYR A 309 -8.36 15.66 -3.44
N ALA A 310 -9.39 14.83 -3.26
CA ALA A 310 -10.31 14.49 -4.33
C ALA A 310 -10.95 15.74 -4.95
N ARG A 311 -11.37 16.70 -4.11
CA ARG A 311 -11.91 18.00 -4.55
C ARG A 311 -10.92 18.76 -5.41
N SER A 312 -9.64 18.77 -5.06
CA SER A 312 -8.58 19.45 -5.81
C SER A 312 -8.38 18.87 -7.21
N ILE A 313 -8.43 17.54 -7.35
CA ILE A 313 -8.21 16.90 -8.67
C ILE A 313 -9.45 16.93 -9.56
N TYR A 314 -10.67 16.83 -9.01
CA TYR A 314 -11.91 16.77 -9.81
C TYR A 314 -12.49 18.13 -10.16
N ARG A 315 -12.15 19.21 -9.44
CA ARG A 315 -12.53 20.58 -9.84
C ARG A 315 -11.73 21.09 -11.03
N LEU A 316 -10.45 20.72 -11.15
CA LEU A 316 -9.60 21.10 -12.28
C LEU A 316 -10.11 20.53 -13.61
N VAL A 317 -10.75 19.35 -13.60
CA VAL A 317 -11.30 18.70 -14.79
C VAL A 317 -12.57 19.38 -15.32
N LYS A 318 -13.32 20.12 -14.48
CA LYS A 318 -14.56 20.83 -14.90
C LYS A 318 -14.29 22.23 -15.44
N THR A 319 -13.08 22.74 -15.33
CA THR A 319 -12.69 24.10 -15.81
C THR A 319 -11.78 24.06 -17.03
N ALA A 320 -11.43 22.90 -17.57
CA ALA A 320 -10.71 22.67 -18.82
C ALA A 320 -11.65 22.09 -19.88
#